data_a7595c711de785d6251f4c8e27f19877
#
_entry.id   a7595c711de785d6251f4c8e27f19877
#
_cell.length_a   1.000
_cell.length_b   1.000
_cell.length_c   1.000
_cell.angle_alpha   90.00
_cell.angle_beta   90.00
_cell.angle_gamma   90.00
#
_symmetry.space_group_name_H-M   'P 1'
#
loop_
_entity.id
_entity.type
_entity.pdbx_description
1 polymer ?
#
loop_
_entity_poly.entity_id
_entity_poly.type
_entity_poly.pdbx_seq_one_letter_code
_entity_poly.pdbx_strand_id
1 'polypeptide(L)' 'MTEDQLVISLDTQYAVAHAIYNRFHANGHRKHLTWENLDDDGREPWRLIAKDAITEMLASPEIGGTA' A
#
# COMPACT_ATOMS: atom_id res chain seq x y z
N MET A 1 -0.94 8.87 -22.45
CA MET A 1 -1.40 7.85 -22.42
C MET A 1 -2.03 7.37 -21.23
N THR A 2 -3.03 6.78 -21.37
CA THR A 2 -3.80 6.44 -20.25
C THR A 2 -3.14 5.46 -19.36
N GLU A 3 -2.36 4.57 -19.87
CA GLU A 3 -1.75 3.62 -19.01
C GLU A 3 -0.83 4.26 -18.06
N ASP A 4 -0.11 5.29 -18.48
CA ASP A 4 0.80 5.95 -17.58
C ASP A 4 0.05 6.62 -16.45
N GLN A 5 -1.15 7.04 -16.69
CA GLN A 5 -1.91 7.71 -15.67
C GLN A 5 -2.34 6.74 -14.59
N LEU A 6 -2.37 5.46 -14.91
CA LEU A 6 -2.77 4.47 -13.94
C LEU A 6 -1.59 3.88 -13.19
N VAL A 7 -0.39 4.30 -13.54
CA VAL A 7 0.77 3.76 -12.85
C VAL A 7 0.91 4.49 -11.53
N ILE A 8 0.97 3.75 -10.46
CA ILE A 8 1.12 4.30 -9.13
C ILE A 8 2.59 4.28 -8.78
N SER A 9 3.14 5.39 -8.37
CA SER A 9 4.57 5.45 -8.07
C SER A 9 4.91 4.52 -6.92
N LEU A 10 6.17 4.09 -6.89
CA LEU A 10 6.62 3.24 -5.81
C LEU A 10 6.54 3.95 -4.47
N ASP A 11 6.79 5.25 -4.46
CA ASP A 11 6.70 6.01 -3.22
C ASP A 11 5.29 5.93 -2.65
N THR A 12 4.27 6.05 -3.50
CA THR A 12 2.90 5.94 -3.06
C THR A 12 2.57 4.53 -2.61
N GLN A 13 3.05 3.54 -3.36
CA GLN A 13 2.81 2.15 -2.98
C GLN A 13 3.41 1.87 -1.61
N TYR A 14 4.62 2.34 -1.34
CA TYR A 14 5.24 2.12 -0.05
C TYR A 14 4.59 2.94 1.06
N ALA A 15 4.09 4.13 0.76
CA ALA A 15 3.40 4.92 1.77
C ALA A 15 2.11 4.21 2.21
N VAL A 16 1.37 3.68 1.26
CA VAL A 16 0.15 2.95 1.58
C VAL A 16 0.49 1.65 2.30
N ALA A 17 1.54 0.97 1.84
CA ALA A 17 1.97 -0.26 2.49
C ALA A 17 2.37 -0.02 3.95
N HIS A 18 3.04 1.10 4.19
CA HIS A 18 3.44 1.45 5.55
C HIS A 18 2.19 1.65 6.42
N ALA A 19 1.19 2.33 5.89
CA ALA A 19 -0.04 2.54 6.65
C ALA A 19 -0.75 1.22 6.94
N ILE A 20 -0.79 0.33 5.95
CA ILE A 20 -1.41 -0.97 6.13
C ILE A 20 -0.65 -1.78 7.18
N TYR A 21 0.67 -1.78 7.10
CA TYR A 21 1.50 -2.51 8.04
C TYR A 21 1.29 -2.00 9.47
N ASN A 22 1.27 -0.69 9.62
CA ASN A 22 1.06 -0.11 10.94
C ASN A 22 -0.31 -0.47 11.48
N ARG A 23 -1.32 -0.46 10.64
CA ARG A 23 -2.66 -0.79 11.08
C ARG A 23 -2.75 -2.26 11.48
N PHE A 24 -2.12 -3.12 10.68
CA PHE A 24 -2.15 -4.54 10.95
C PHE A 24 -1.51 -4.86 12.29
N HIS A 25 -0.45 -4.14 12.64
CA HIS A 25 0.25 -4.40 13.89
C HIS A 25 -0.13 -3.44 15.03
N ALA A 26 -1.19 -2.64 14.81
CA ALA A 26 -1.52 -1.60 15.78
C ALA A 26 -1.82 -2.15 17.16
N ASN A 27 -2.46 -3.31 17.22
CA ASN A 27 -2.80 -3.89 18.49
C ASN A 27 -1.89 -5.04 18.87
N GLY A 28 -0.77 -5.17 18.17
CA GLY A 28 0.10 -6.27 18.42
C GLY A 28 0.98 -6.06 19.63
N HIS A 29 1.51 -7.14 20.13
CA HIS A 29 2.44 -7.07 21.24
C HIS A 29 3.87 -7.05 20.78
N ARG A 30 4.11 -7.00 19.48
CA ARG A 30 5.46 -7.11 18.96
C ARG A 30 5.95 -5.72 18.58
N LYS A 31 6.32 -4.97 19.56
CA LYS A 31 6.72 -3.59 19.31
C LYS A 31 8.01 -3.50 18.49
N HIS A 32 8.76 -4.57 18.43
CA HIS A 32 9.98 -4.55 17.64
C HIS A 32 9.70 -4.73 16.15
N LEU A 33 8.48 -5.08 15.78
CA LEU A 33 8.15 -5.25 14.38
C LEU A 33 7.67 -3.93 13.84
N THR A 34 8.59 -3.09 13.40
CA THR A 34 8.23 -1.81 12.84
C THR A 34 8.59 -1.80 11.37
N TRP A 35 7.95 -0.93 10.64
CA TRP A 35 8.20 -0.80 9.22
C TRP A 35 9.66 -0.51 8.95
N GLU A 36 10.27 0.31 9.80
CA GLU A 36 11.65 0.69 9.63
C GLU A 36 12.61 -0.46 9.78
N ASN A 37 12.20 -1.49 10.50
CA ASN A 37 13.06 -2.65 10.68
C ASN A 37 12.93 -3.67 9.55
N LEU A 38 12.02 -3.45 8.62
CA LEU A 38 11.88 -4.36 7.50
C LEU A 38 12.86 -3.97 6.40
N ASP A 39 13.47 -4.97 5.79
CA ASP A 39 14.31 -4.72 4.63
C ASP A 39 13.41 -4.74 3.39
N ASP A 40 13.99 -4.61 2.23
CA ASP A 40 13.21 -4.56 1.00
C ASP A 40 12.39 -5.82 0.81
N ASP A 41 12.97 -6.97 1.10
CA ASP A 41 12.23 -8.22 0.94
C ASP A 41 11.06 -8.30 1.92
N GLY A 42 11.24 -7.78 3.13
CA GLY A 42 10.19 -7.79 4.12
C GLY A 42 9.06 -6.84 3.79
N ARG A 43 9.36 -5.76 3.06
CA ARG A 43 8.34 -4.80 2.68
C ARG A 43 7.60 -5.18 1.40
N GLU A 44 8.19 -6.05 0.60
CA GLU A 44 7.61 -6.36 -0.72
C GLU A 44 6.18 -6.92 -0.66
N PRO A 45 5.90 -7.90 0.20
CA PRO A 45 4.52 -8.40 0.25
C PRO A 45 3.52 -7.30 0.62
N TRP A 46 3.94 -6.37 1.48
CA TRP A 46 3.05 -5.29 1.88
C TRP A 46 2.85 -4.29 0.74
N ARG A 47 3.91 -4.07 -0.06
CA ARG A 47 3.80 -3.22 -1.23
C ARG A 47 2.81 -3.80 -2.23
N LEU A 48 2.85 -5.12 -2.42
CA LEU A 48 1.95 -5.77 -3.35
C LEU A 48 0.50 -5.68 -2.85
N ILE A 49 0.29 -5.82 -1.56
CA ILE A 49 -1.04 -5.63 -0.98
C ILE A 49 -1.51 -4.20 -1.22
N ALA A 50 -0.63 -3.24 -1.02
CA ALA A 50 -0.97 -1.84 -1.23
C ALA A 50 -1.31 -1.58 -2.70
N LYS A 51 -0.52 -2.15 -3.61
CA LYS A 51 -0.75 -1.96 -5.02
C LYS A 51 -2.13 -2.50 -5.41
N ASP A 52 -2.47 -3.68 -4.91
CA ASP A 52 -3.75 -4.28 -5.22
C ASP A 52 -4.89 -3.45 -4.64
N ALA A 53 -4.71 -2.95 -3.43
CA ALA A 53 -5.74 -2.13 -2.79
C ALA A 53 -5.95 -0.82 -3.56
N ILE A 54 -4.87 -0.19 -3.98
CA ILE A 54 -4.97 1.05 -4.73
C ILE A 54 -5.67 0.80 -6.06
N THR A 55 -5.32 -0.29 -6.72
CA THR A 55 -5.92 -0.62 -7.99
C THR A 55 -7.44 -0.80 -7.84
N GLU A 56 -7.85 -1.48 -6.78
CA GLU A 56 -9.27 -1.67 -6.54
C GLU A 56 -9.97 -0.36 -6.24
N MET A 57 -9.33 0.50 -5.48
CA MET A 57 -9.92 1.78 -5.16
C MET A 57 -10.12 2.62 -6.41
N LEU A 58 -9.13 2.62 -7.29
CA LEU A 58 -9.23 3.40 -8.52
C LEU A 58 -10.27 2.83 -9.47
N ALA A 59 -10.53 1.54 -9.38
CA ALA A 59 -11.54 0.92 -10.22
C ALA A 59 -12.94 1.11 -9.65
N SER A 60 -13.06 1.55 -8.42
CA SER A 60 -14.36 1.69 -7.80
C SER A 60 -15.06 2.94 -8.31
N PRO A 61 -16.29 2.84 -8.74
CA PRO A 61 -17.01 4.03 -9.22
C PRO A 61 -17.24 5.03 -8.10
N GLU A 62 -17.26 4.57 -6.88
CA GLU A 62 -17.51 5.49 -5.78
C GLU A 62 -16.29 6.30 -5.40
N ILE A 63 -15.12 5.82 -5.68
CA ILE A 63 -13.92 6.48 -5.28
C ILE A 63 -13.14 7.00 -6.47
N GLY A 64 -12.79 6.14 -7.35
CA GLY A 64 -11.93 6.54 -8.44
C GLY A 64 -12.63 6.85 -9.71
N GLY A 65 -13.80 6.38 -9.84
CA GLY A 65 -14.48 6.52 -11.10
C GLY A 65 -15.47 7.58 -11.16
N THR A 66 -15.58 8.42 -10.23
CA THR A 66 -16.58 9.28 -10.26
C THR A 66 -16.56 10.06 -11.38
N ALA A 67 -17.31 10.22 -11.95
CA ALA A 67 -17.28 11.06 -13.04
C ALA A 67 -18.11 12.13 -12.92
#